data_d8edad8723c8bb88b04d3b6f65941453
#
_entry.id   d8edad8723c8bb88b04d3b6f65941453
#
_cell.length_a   1.000
_cell.length_b   1.000
_cell.length_c   1.000
_cell.angle_alpha   90.00
_cell.angle_beta   90.00
_cell.angle_gamma   90.00
#
_symmetry.space_group_name_H-M   'P 1'
#
loop_
_entity.id
_entity.type
_entity.pdbx_description
1 polymer ?
#
loop_
_entity_poly.entity_id
_entity_poly.type
_entity_poly.pdbx_seq_one_letter_code
_entity_poly.pdbx_strand_id
1 'polypeptide(L)'
;RYLKRGDLFALYKGDLKATVVVTQEKEDVFEVKNLAVWPQEQRRGYGRFLMTEMCRLYSRLGTRMLVGTGDVFETLNFYQACGFTRSHVIKNFFTDNYPQPIFENGIQLKDMVYLECFLKNDRRLKK
;
A
#
# COMPACT_ATOMS: atom_id res chain seq x y z
N ARG A 1 -10.02 -20.52 -12.58
CA ARG A 1 -9.70 -19.13 -12.32
C ARG A 1 -9.22 -18.95 -10.88
N TYR A 2 -8.16 -18.20 -10.75
CA TYR A 2 -7.53 -17.99 -9.45
C TYR A 2 -7.86 -16.60 -8.90
N LEU A 3 -8.29 -16.56 -7.65
CA LEU A 3 -8.52 -15.30 -6.95
C LEU A 3 -7.48 -15.17 -5.83
N LYS A 4 -6.79 -14.04 -5.83
CA LYS A 4 -5.81 -13.77 -4.80
C LYS A 4 -6.50 -13.62 -3.46
N ARG A 5 -5.91 -14.24 -2.46
CA ARG A 5 -6.39 -14.14 -1.11
C ARG A 5 -5.81 -12.88 -0.46
N GLY A 6 -6.66 -12.14 0.24
CA GLY A 6 -6.25 -10.94 0.92
C GLY A 6 -6.55 -11.01 2.39
N ASP A 7 -5.71 -10.38 3.19
CA ASP A 7 -5.92 -10.20 4.62
C ASP A 7 -6.35 -8.76 4.87
N LEU A 8 -7.44 -8.62 5.62
CA LEU A 8 -7.97 -7.31 5.99
C LEU A 8 -7.57 -7.00 7.43
N PHE A 9 -6.99 -5.84 7.63
CA PHE A 9 -6.63 -5.35 8.96
C PHE A 9 -7.34 -4.04 9.23
N ALA A 10 -7.73 -3.83 10.47
CA ALA A 10 -8.45 -2.64 10.86
C ALA A 10 -7.79 -2.02 12.09
N LEU A 11 -7.72 -0.70 12.11
CA LEU A 11 -7.18 0.06 13.23
C LEU A 11 -8.33 0.72 13.98
N TYR A 12 -8.43 0.38 15.25
CA TYR A 12 -9.43 0.98 16.13
C TYR A 12 -8.75 1.82 17.22
N LYS A 13 -9.35 2.94 17.50
CA LYS A 13 -8.99 3.75 18.67
C LYS A 13 -10.31 4.31 19.17
N GLY A 14 -11.04 3.48 19.95
CA GLY A 14 -12.42 3.73 20.25
C GLY A 14 -13.29 3.21 19.13
N ASP A 15 -13.32 3.92 18.01
CA ASP A 15 -14.03 3.50 16.80
C ASP A 15 -13.03 3.23 15.68
N LEU A 16 -13.54 2.80 14.54
CA LEU A 16 -12.72 2.45 13.39
C LEU A 16 -12.04 3.68 12.79
N LYS A 17 -10.73 3.63 12.64
CA LYS A 17 -9.94 4.74 12.10
C LYS A 17 -9.44 4.47 10.69
N ALA A 18 -9.00 3.23 10.41
CA ALA A 18 -8.38 2.92 9.13
C ALA A 18 -8.47 1.43 8.87
N THR A 19 -8.42 1.07 7.58
CA THR A 19 -8.36 -0.33 7.16
C THR A 19 -7.29 -0.49 6.09
N VAL A 20 -6.76 -1.69 5.96
CA VAL A 20 -5.81 -2.02 4.91
C VAL A 20 -6.00 -3.47 4.49
N VAL A 21 -5.86 -3.72 3.19
CA VAL A 21 -5.91 -5.08 2.63
C VAL A 21 -4.54 -5.39 2.05
N VAL A 22 -4.00 -6.55 2.40
CA VAL A 22 -2.71 -7.01 1.90
C VAL A 22 -2.93 -8.37 1.24
N THR A 23 -2.39 -8.52 0.03
CA THR A 23 -2.45 -9.79 -0.69
C THR A 23 -1.06 -10.37 -0.84
N GLN A 24 -0.98 -11.69 -1.02
CA GLN A 24 0.27 -12.34 -1.34
C GLN A 24 0.37 -12.47 -2.85
N GLU A 25 1.42 -11.87 -3.42
CA GLU A 25 1.60 -11.85 -4.87
C GLU A 25 2.50 -12.99 -5.35
N LYS A 26 3.53 -13.29 -4.58
CA LYS A 26 4.44 -14.41 -4.78
C LYS A 26 4.75 -14.98 -3.43
N GLU A 27 5.58 -16.00 -3.40
CA GLU A 27 5.89 -16.70 -2.15
C GLU A 27 6.37 -15.75 -1.06
N ASP A 28 7.20 -14.77 -1.42
CA ASP A 28 7.81 -13.87 -0.45
C ASP A 28 7.51 -12.39 -0.73
N VAL A 29 6.52 -12.10 -1.58
CA VAL A 29 6.18 -10.73 -1.95
C VAL A 29 4.70 -10.47 -1.65
N PHE A 30 4.45 -9.38 -0.93
CA PHE A 30 3.09 -8.96 -0.56
C PHE A 30 2.79 -7.61 -1.15
N GLU A 31 1.52 -7.29 -1.28
CA GLU A 31 1.11 -6.02 -1.85
C GLU A 31 -0.05 -5.42 -1.05
N VAL A 32 0.07 -4.13 -0.75
CA VAL A 32 -1.03 -3.36 -0.19
C VAL A 32 -1.99 -3.03 -1.31
N LYS A 33 -3.22 -3.54 -1.21
CA LYS A 33 -4.22 -3.34 -2.25
C LYS A 33 -5.18 -2.20 -1.94
N ASN A 34 -5.37 -1.93 -0.67
CA ASN A 34 -6.32 -0.89 -0.27
C ASN A 34 -5.93 -0.39 1.10
N LEU A 35 -5.70 0.91 1.21
CA LEU A 35 -5.49 1.57 2.48
C LEU A 35 -6.49 2.71 2.55
N ALA A 36 -7.36 2.67 3.53
CA ALA A 36 -8.40 3.67 3.68
C ALA A 36 -8.40 4.25 5.09
N VAL A 37 -8.41 5.57 5.18
CA VAL A 37 -8.53 6.30 6.44
C VAL A 37 -9.74 7.21 6.30
N TRP A 38 -10.64 7.20 7.32
CA TRP A 38 -11.81 8.07 7.28
C TRP A 38 -11.37 9.52 7.07
N PRO A 39 -12.09 10.29 6.23
CA PRO A 39 -11.65 11.67 5.94
C PRO A 39 -11.42 12.52 7.18
N GLN A 40 -12.28 12.40 8.19
CA GLN A 40 -12.14 13.18 9.43
C GLN A 40 -10.98 12.70 10.30
N GLU A 41 -10.41 11.54 10.00
CA GLU A 41 -9.30 10.98 10.77
C GLU A 41 -7.97 11.11 10.05
N GLN A 42 -7.96 11.67 8.85
CA GLN A 42 -6.72 11.81 8.09
C GLN A 42 -5.81 12.84 8.74
N ARG A 43 -4.51 12.75 8.42
CA ARG A 43 -3.45 13.62 8.94
C ARG A 43 -3.20 13.44 10.43
N ARG A 44 -3.63 12.32 11.00
CA ARG A 44 -3.38 11.99 12.40
C ARG A 44 -2.36 10.86 12.54
N GLY A 45 -1.78 10.42 11.43
CA GLY A 45 -0.78 9.37 11.46
C GLY A 45 -1.31 7.95 11.44
N TYR A 46 -2.62 7.76 11.30
CA TYR A 46 -3.20 6.42 11.35
C TYR A 46 -2.76 5.57 10.14
N GLY A 47 -2.75 6.15 8.95
CA GLY A 47 -2.32 5.43 7.77
C GLY A 47 -0.86 5.03 7.87
N ARG A 48 -0.01 5.93 8.30
CA ARG A 48 1.41 5.64 8.45
C ARG A 48 1.64 4.57 9.52
N PHE A 49 0.92 4.67 10.63
CA PHE A 49 1.02 3.67 11.69
C PHE A 49 0.65 2.29 11.15
N LEU A 50 -0.47 2.22 10.43
CA LEU A 50 -0.95 0.94 9.92
C LEU A 50 0.02 0.36 8.89
N MET A 51 0.59 1.19 8.02
CA MET A 51 1.59 0.74 7.05
C MET A 51 2.84 0.21 7.76
N THR A 52 3.29 0.90 8.81
CA THR A 52 4.44 0.45 9.59
C THR A 52 4.15 -0.92 10.21
N GLU A 53 2.93 -1.10 10.75
CA GLU A 53 2.55 -2.38 11.34
C GLU A 53 2.48 -3.49 10.30
N MET A 54 2.01 -3.18 9.08
CA MET A 54 1.97 -4.18 8.03
C MET A 54 3.38 -4.63 7.65
N CYS A 55 4.30 -3.70 7.47
CA CYS A 55 5.67 -4.05 7.15
C CYS A 55 6.30 -4.87 8.27
N ARG A 56 6.03 -4.53 9.53
CA ARG A 56 6.56 -5.28 10.65
C ARG A 56 5.98 -6.69 10.70
N LEU A 57 4.67 -6.82 10.52
CA LEU A 57 3.99 -8.10 10.59
C LEU A 57 4.47 -9.05 9.49
N TYR A 58 4.57 -8.53 8.27
CA TYR A 58 4.93 -9.36 7.12
C TYR A 58 6.44 -9.57 6.98
N SER A 59 7.26 -8.91 7.80
CA SER A 59 8.71 -9.07 7.75
C SER A 59 9.15 -10.49 8.07
N ARG A 60 8.30 -11.25 8.74
CA ARG A 60 8.59 -12.64 9.07
C ARG A 60 8.15 -13.61 7.98
N LEU A 61 7.37 -13.13 7.03
CA LEU A 61 6.76 -13.98 6.02
C LEU A 61 7.33 -13.74 4.64
N GLY A 62 7.93 -12.59 4.41
CA GLY A 62 8.42 -12.26 3.09
C GLY A 62 9.52 -11.23 3.11
N THR A 63 9.95 -10.85 1.92
CA THR A 63 11.09 -9.97 1.72
C THR A 63 10.73 -8.61 1.18
N ARG A 64 9.53 -8.45 0.61
CA ARG A 64 9.18 -7.22 -0.07
C ARG A 64 7.70 -6.93 0.03
N MET A 65 7.38 -5.67 0.27
CA MET A 65 6.01 -5.15 0.24
C MET A 65 5.89 -4.17 -0.91
N LEU A 66 4.89 -4.36 -1.75
CA LEU A 66 4.59 -3.48 -2.88
C LEU A 66 3.34 -2.65 -2.61
N VAL A 67 3.26 -1.51 -3.25
CA VAL A 67 2.01 -0.74 -3.35
C VAL A 67 1.97 -0.07 -4.70
N GLY A 68 0.82 -0.17 -5.39
CA GLY A 68 0.60 0.51 -6.66
C GLY A 68 -0.37 1.65 -6.46
N THR A 69 -0.07 2.80 -7.06
CA THR A 69 -0.90 3.99 -6.91
C THR A 69 -0.83 4.84 -8.17
N GLY A 70 -1.77 5.78 -8.28
CA GLY A 70 -1.72 6.77 -9.34
C GLY A 70 -0.54 7.71 -9.13
N ASP A 71 -0.17 8.40 -10.21
CA ASP A 71 0.96 9.34 -10.17
C ASP A 71 0.47 10.68 -9.62
N VAL A 72 0.22 10.72 -8.31
CA VAL A 72 -0.27 11.90 -7.61
C VAL A 72 0.71 12.21 -6.48
N PHE A 73 1.20 13.44 -6.47
CA PHE A 73 2.26 13.86 -5.57
C PHE A 73 1.99 13.51 -4.10
N GLU A 74 0.79 13.82 -3.62
CA GLU A 74 0.47 13.62 -2.20
C GLU A 74 0.51 12.15 -1.81
N THR A 75 -0.01 11.28 -2.69
CA THR A 75 -0.03 9.85 -2.41
C THR A 75 1.37 9.26 -2.48
N LEU A 76 2.14 9.64 -3.50
CA LEU A 76 3.51 9.17 -3.62
C LEU A 76 4.35 9.61 -2.42
N ASN A 77 4.16 10.88 -2.02
CA ASN A 77 4.90 11.42 -0.88
C ASN A 77 4.54 10.69 0.42
N PHE A 78 3.27 10.33 0.57
CA PHE A 78 2.83 9.57 1.74
C PHE A 78 3.57 8.23 1.84
N TYR A 79 3.60 7.47 0.75
CA TYR A 79 4.25 6.16 0.80
C TYR A 79 5.76 6.28 0.94
N GLN A 80 6.36 7.31 0.36
CA GLN A 80 7.79 7.55 0.55
C GLN A 80 8.09 7.89 2.01
N ALA A 81 7.20 8.64 2.66
CA ALA A 81 7.35 8.92 4.09
C ALA A 81 7.20 7.66 4.93
N CYS A 82 6.48 6.66 4.43
CA CYS A 82 6.36 5.37 5.11
C CYS A 82 7.56 4.45 4.86
N GLY A 83 8.54 4.89 4.08
CA GLY A 83 9.74 4.11 3.83
C GLY A 83 9.76 3.37 2.51
N PHE A 84 8.79 3.63 1.65
CA PHE A 84 8.74 3.01 0.32
C PHE A 84 9.53 3.83 -0.68
N THR A 85 10.10 3.16 -1.67
CA THR A 85 10.81 3.81 -2.77
C THR A 85 10.19 3.37 -4.09
N ARG A 86 10.37 4.19 -5.13
CA ARG A 86 9.80 3.85 -6.44
C ARG A 86 10.44 2.57 -6.97
N SER A 87 9.61 1.72 -7.54
CA SER A 87 10.04 0.47 -8.15
C SER A 87 9.92 0.55 -9.68
N HIS A 88 8.69 0.61 -10.18
CA HIS A 88 8.46 0.62 -11.62
C HIS A 88 7.12 1.28 -11.94
N VAL A 89 6.87 1.50 -13.22
CA VAL A 89 5.66 2.16 -13.70
C VAL A 89 4.99 1.27 -14.73
N ILE A 90 3.67 1.15 -14.64
CA ILE A 90 2.87 0.53 -15.68
C ILE A 90 2.20 1.65 -16.45
N LYS A 91 2.69 1.91 -17.67
CA LYS A 91 2.20 3.01 -18.48
C LYS A 91 0.75 2.80 -18.87
N ASN A 92 -0.03 3.87 -18.80
CA ASN A 92 -1.42 3.89 -19.23
C ASN A 92 -2.30 2.87 -18.53
N PHE A 93 -1.90 2.44 -17.33
CA PHE A 93 -2.66 1.42 -16.59
C PHE A 93 -4.13 1.84 -16.41
N PHE A 94 -4.35 3.07 -15.97
CA PHE A 94 -5.71 3.53 -15.67
C PHE A 94 -6.51 3.79 -16.94
N THR A 95 -5.87 4.32 -17.97
CA THR A 95 -6.58 4.58 -19.24
C THR A 95 -6.87 3.30 -20.00
N ASP A 96 -6.02 2.28 -19.87
CA ASP A 96 -6.20 1.02 -20.58
C ASP A 96 -7.19 0.08 -19.89
N ASN A 97 -7.34 0.20 -18.57
CA ASN A 97 -8.10 -0.79 -17.79
C ASN A 97 -9.45 -0.30 -17.29
N TYR A 98 -9.77 0.97 -17.46
CA TYR A 98 -11.04 1.54 -17.01
C TYR A 98 -11.73 2.27 -18.14
N PRO A 99 -13.04 2.04 -18.35
CA PRO A 99 -13.74 2.66 -19.47
C PRO A 99 -13.96 4.16 -19.30
N GLN A 100 -13.97 4.65 -18.04
CA GLN A 100 -14.16 6.06 -17.74
C GLN A 100 -12.89 6.64 -17.13
N PRO A 101 -12.59 7.91 -17.39
CA PRO A 101 -11.44 8.54 -16.75
C PRO A 101 -11.56 8.51 -15.22
N ILE A 102 -10.45 8.24 -14.57
CA ILE A 102 -10.38 8.20 -13.12
C ILE A 102 -9.53 9.38 -12.66
N PHE A 103 -10.04 10.12 -11.68
CA PHE A 103 -9.36 11.30 -11.15
C PHE A 103 -9.07 11.13 -9.68
N GLU A 104 -7.94 11.69 -9.25
CA GLU A 104 -7.58 11.78 -7.84
C GLU A 104 -7.01 13.18 -7.62
N ASN A 105 -7.56 13.91 -6.64
CA ASN A 105 -7.16 15.28 -6.33
C ASN A 105 -7.18 16.17 -7.59
N GLY A 106 -8.18 15.98 -8.46
CA GLY A 106 -8.34 16.76 -9.67
C GLY A 106 -7.42 16.40 -10.81
N ILE A 107 -6.60 15.35 -10.65
CA ILE A 107 -5.63 14.92 -11.66
C ILE A 107 -6.11 13.62 -12.27
N GLN A 108 -6.16 13.55 -13.60
CA GLN A 108 -6.53 12.31 -14.27
C GLN A 108 -5.41 11.29 -14.11
N LEU A 109 -5.76 10.11 -13.63
CA LEU A 109 -4.81 9.01 -13.47
C LEU A 109 -4.58 8.35 -14.81
N LYS A 110 -3.33 8.14 -15.16
CA LYS A 110 -2.93 7.47 -16.39
C LYS A 110 -2.04 6.28 -16.09
N ASP A 111 -0.89 6.53 -15.50
CA ASP A 111 0.10 5.52 -15.19
C ASP A 111 -0.09 5.02 -13.76
N MET A 112 0.22 3.74 -13.55
CA MET A 112 0.31 3.18 -12.20
C MET A 112 1.77 3.21 -11.78
N VAL A 113 2.06 3.87 -10.67
CA VAL A 113 3.40 3.90 -10.09
C VAL A 113 3.47 2.86 -8.98
N TYR A 114 4.42 1.95 -9.09
CA TYR A 114 4.66 0.98 -8.03
C TYR A 114 5.81 1.42 -7.16
N LEU A 115 5.61 1.29 -5.85
CA LEU A 115 6.64 1.53 -4.85
C LEU A 115 6.86 0.24 -4.08
N GLU A 116 8.02 0.13 -3.46
CA GLU A 116 8.39 -1.06 -2.74
C GLU A 116 9.11 -0.72 -1.46
N CYS A 117 8.97 -1.62 -0.50
CA CYS A 117 9.70 -1.54 0.75
C CYS A 117 10.28 -2.93 1.01
N PHE A 118 11.59 -3.02 1.22
CA PHE A 118 12.21 -4.29 1.55
C PHE A 118 12.00 -4.56 3.03
N LEU A 119 11.45 -5.72 3.32
CA LEU A 119 11.07 -6.09 4.68
C LEU A 119 12.29 -6.64 5.41
N LYS A 120 12.49 -6.16 6.63
CA LYS A 120 13.60 -6.63 7.45
C LYS A 120 13.18 -7.93 8.13
N ASN A 121 14.08 -8.90 8.10
CA ASN A 121 13.83 -10.15 8.79
C ASN A 121 14.31 -10.04 10.22
N ASP A 122 13.37 -9.86 11.14
CA ASP A 122 13.69 -9.66 12.56
C ASP A 122 14.42 -10.82 13.18
N ARG A 123 14.31 -12.01 12.59
CA ARG A 123 14.98 -13.19 13.15
C ARG A 123 16.50 -13.00 13.22
N ARG A 124 17.04 -12.18 12.33
CA ARG A 124 18.48 -11.93 12.35
C ARG A 124 18.91 -11.14 13.57
N LEU A 125 17.99 -10.45 14.19
CA LEU A 125 18.29 -9.61 15.34
C LEU A 125 18.26 -10.40 16.65
N LYS A 126 17.91 -11.65 16.60
CA LYS A 126 17.76 -12.48 17.80
C LYS A 126 18.98 -13.31 18.09
N LYS A 127 20.02 -13.06 17.41
CA LYS A 127 21.27 -13.79 17.60
C LYS A 127 22.01 -13.37 18.84
#